data_2b31d6ca6e25889ee2f6140c6c2b993a
#
_entry.id   2b31d6ca6e25889ee2f6140c6c2b993a
#
_cell.length_a   1.000
_cell.length_b   1.000
_cell.length_c   1.000
_cell.angle_alpha   90.00
_cell.angle_beta   90.00
_cell.angle_gamma   90.00
#
_symmetry.space_group_name_H-M   'P 1'
#
loop_
_entity.id
_entity.type
_entity.pdbx_description
1 polymer ?
#
loop_
_entity_poly.entity_id
_entity_poly.type
_entity_poly.pdbx_seq_one_letter_code
_entity_poly.pdbx_strand_id
1 'polypeptide(L)'
;MAMYEFCGTFSVFRPSPVVEALLESIDSSDLLPRSFGWRRVKSSSGRKTDLWRREPLIELGELGQFADAMKSERGGRRFARAAKRVTGVTASPFEVQASMLFSTQRCKGGEGFSGLANNERIPLSASARRIYGKSTCYADLLFDVPNGASPLIVECQGKVVHDDYDSAISDSDRTTALQQMGFTVMPLTYRQISDQANFDTVRRMVARQIGVAYRSKSPKEIRCEIDLRRNIFIDWTTLGR
;
A
#
# COMPACT_ATOMS: atom_id res chain seq x y z
N MET A 1 -3.58 9.23 -4.62
CA MET A 1 -3.45 8.84 -3.21
C MET A 1 -4.82 8.81 -2.53
N ALA A 2 -5.59 9.89 -2.46
CA ALA A 2 -6.92 9.89 -1.81
C ALA A 2 -7.84 8.73 -2.24
N MET A 3 -7.83 8.33 -3.52
CA MET A 3 -8.65 7.21 -3.99
C MET A 3 -8.23 5.87 -3.39
N TYR A 4 -6.93 5.64 -3.17
CA TYR A 4 -6.45 4.46 -2.46
C TYR A 4 -6.89 4.47 -1.00
N GLU A 5 -6.82 5.65 -0.36
CA GLU A 5 -7.28 5.82 1.02
C GLU A 5 -8.77 5.49 1.17
N PHE A 6 -9.60 5.90 0.21
CA PHE A 6 -11.05 5.65 0.29
C PHE A 6 -11.42 4.18 0.07
N CYS A 7 -10.68 3.47 -0.77
CA CYS A 7 -10.97 2.07 -1.11
C CYS A 7 -10.35 1.05 -0.15
N GLY A 8 -9.38 1.45 0.68
CA GLY A 8 -8.63 0.52 1.53
C GLY A 8 -8.96 0.62 3.01
N THR A 9 -8.66 -0.44 3.75
CA THR A 9 -8.55 -0.40 5.21
C THR A 9 -7.25 0.31 5.56
N PHE A 10 -7.33 1.63 5.68
CA PHE A 10 -6.16 2.48 5.70
C PHE A 10 -5.64 2.70 7.12
N SER A 11 -4.35 2.53 7.32
CA SER A 11 -3.67 2.77 8.59
C SER A 11 -2.68 3.92 8.44
N VAL A 12 -2.75 4.89 9.35
CA VAL A 12 -1.82 6.02 9.41
C VAL A 12 -1.15 6.09 10.77
N PHE A 13 0.09 6.53 10.78
CA PHE A 13 0.87 6.67 11.98
C PHE A 13 0.87 8.15 12.39
N ARG A 14 0.46 8.44 13.63
CA ARG A 14 0.41 9.78 14.24
C ARG A 14 -0.35 10.82 13.41
N PRO A 15 -1.67 10.94 13.58
CA PRO A 15 -2.36 12.14 13.15
C PRO A 15 -1.73 13.38 13.84
N SER A 16 -1.94 14.57 13.25
CA SER A 16 -1.48 15.79 13.93
C SER A 16 -2.11 15.89 15.32
N PRO A 17 -1.45 16.49 16.33
CA PRO A 17 -1.99 16.59 17.70
C PRO A 17 -3.40 17.18 17.76
N VAL A 18 -3.72 18.11 16.85
CA VAL A 18 -5.05 18.71 16.75
C VAL A 18 -6.09 17.70 16.26
N VAL A 19 -5.76 16.92 15.23
CA VAL A 19 -6.63 15.86 14.72
C VAL A 19 -6.74 14.72 15.74
N GLU A 20 -5.68 14.37 16.42
CA GLU A 20 -5.68 13.37 17.48
C GLU A 20 -6.60 13.78 18.65
N ALA A 21 -6.48 15.02 19.14
CA ALA A 21 -7.34 15.55 20.19
C ALA A 21 -8.81 15.61 19.74
N LEU A 22 -9.07 15.98 18.48
CA LEU A 22 -10.41 15.98 17.90
C LEU A 22 -10.99 14.57 17.83
N LEU A 23 -10.21 13.60 17.34
CA LEU A 23 -10.63 12.21 17.27
C LEU A 23 -10.86 11.58 18.65
N GLU A 24 -10.04 11.92 19.63
CA GLU A 24 -10.23 11.46 21.02
C GLU A 24 -11.47 12.09 21.69
N SER A 25 -11.77 13.35 21.40
CA SER A 25 -12.97 14.01 21.90
C SER A 25 -14.27 13.42 21.32
N ILE A 26 -14.19 12.90 20.08
CA ILE A 26 -15.32 12.27 19.38
C ILE A 26 -15.53 10.83 19.84
N ASP A 27 -14.43 10.09 20.11
CA ASP A 27 -14.48 8.69 20.57
C ASP A 27 -15.10 8.55 21.97
N SER A 28 -15.17 9.65 22.74
CA SER A 28 -15.80 9.72 24.06
C SER A 28 -17.31 10.06 24.03
N SER A 29 -17.85 10.43 22.86
CA SER A 29 -19.27 10.79 22.72
C SER A 29 -19.98 9.82 21.77
N ASP A 30 -20.95 9.07 22.29
CA ASP A 30 -21.84 8.17 21.53
C ASP A 30 -22.69 8.88 20.42
N LEU A 31 -22.49 10.16 20.22
CA LEU A 31 -23.39 10.99 19.44
C LEU A 31 -22.99 11.24 17.98
N LEU A 32 -21.77 10.85 17.55
CA LEU A 32 -21.34 11.20 16.18
C LEU A 32 -20.45 10.15 15.51
N PRO A 33 -20.86 9.55 14.36
CA PRO A 33 -19.96 8.84 13.45
C PRO A 33 -19.10 9.84 12.65
N ARG A 34 -18.45 10.80 13.31
CA ARG A 34 -17.79 11.94 12.63
C ARG A 34 -16.27 11.88 12.60
N SER A 35 -15.66 10.86 13.15
CA SER A 35 -14.22 10.57 12.94
C SER A 35 -13.93 10.05 11.53
N PHE A 36 -14.89 10.14 10.60
CA PHE A 36 -14.83 9.48 9.29
C PHE A 36 -14.41 8.00 9.41
N GLY A 37 -14.81 7.33 10.50
CA GLY A 37 -14.51 5.93 10.78
C GLY A 37 -13.08 5.66 11.29
N TRP A 38 -12.27 6.67 11.55
CA TRP A 38 -10.94 6.47 12.15
C TRP A 38 -11.06 5.98 13.57
N ARG A 39 -10.32 4.92 13.89
CA ARG A 39 -10.25 4.33 15.23
C ARG A 39 -8.79 4.11 15.63
N ARG A 40 -8.44 4.38 16.87
CA ARG A 40 -7.12 4.08 17.40
C ARG A 40 -6.93 2.57 17.52
N VAL A 41 -5.84 2.06 16.95
CA VAL A 41 -5.48 0.65 17.03
C VAL A 41 -5.00 0.35 18.45
N LYS A 42 -5.48 -0.75 19.03
CA LYS A 42 -5.01 -1.28 20.31
C LYS A 42 -4.04 -2.42 20.06
N SER A 43 -2.99 -2.52 20.90
CA SER A 43 -2.11 -3.68 20.92
C SER A 43 -2.86 -4.94 21.39
N SER A 44 -2.24 -6.10 21.26
CA SER A 44 -2.74 -7.37 21.81
C SER A 44 -3.02 -7.30 23.32
N SER A 45 -2.25 -6.47 24.05
CA SER A 45 -2.44 -6.18 25.48
C SER A 45 -3.54 -5.14 25.79
N GLY A 46 -4.26 -4.65 24.76
CA GLY A 46 -5.33 -3.65 24.90
C GLY A 46 -4.84 -2.19 25.06
N ARG A 47 -3.52 -1.93 25.02
CA ARG A 47 -2.97 -0.58 25.08
C ARG A 47 -3.23 0.17 23.76
N LYS A 48 -3.58 1.45 23.87
CA LYS A 48 -3.69 2.34 22.71
C LYS A 48 -2.30 2.53 22.06
N THR A 49 -2.22 2.34 20.75
CA THR A 49 -1.00 2.60 19.95
C THR A 49 -1.08 4.00 19.32
N ASP A 50 0.00 4.45 18.70
CA ASP A 50 0.02 5.69 17.89
C ASP A 50 -0.57 5.47 16.49
N LEU A 51 -1.09 4.28 16.20
CA LEU A 51 -1.63 3.91 14.91
C LEU A 51 -3.13 4.12 14.88
N TRP A 52 -3.61 4.79 13.85
CA TRP A 52 -5.03 4.95 13.56
C TRP A 52 -5.41 4.17 12.31
N ARG A 53 -6.57 3.54 12.33
CA ARG A 53 -7.07 2.72 11.23
C ARG A 53 -8.50 3.11 10.88
N ARG A 54 -8.83 2.99 9.60
CA ARG A 54 -10.17 3.20 9.08
C ARG A 54 -10.55 2.09 8.11
N GLU A 55 -11.80 1.67 8.17
CA GLU A 55 -12.39 0.78 7.18
C GLU A 55 -12.59 1.49 5.83
N PRO A 56 -12.72 0.75 4.72
CA PRO A 56 -13.01 1.33 3.41
C PRO A 56 -14.25 2.22 3.44
N LEU A 57 -14.19 3.37 2.76
CA LEU A 57 -15.34 4.27 2.58
C LEU A 57 -16.13 3.96 1.31
N ILE A 58 -15.50 3.31 0.35
CA ILE A 58 -16.06 2.96 -0.96
C ILE A 58 -15.37 1.72 -1.47
N GLU A 59 -16.09 0.87 -2.17
CA GLU A 59 -15.50 -0.28 -2.85
C GLU A 59 -14.83 0.16 -4.16
N LEU A 60 -13.79 -0.60 -4.59
CA LEU A 60 -13.06 -0.29 -5.83
C LEU A 60 -13.98 -0.32 -7.06
N GLY A 61 -14.95 -1.23 -7.08
CA GLY A 61 -15.96 -1.31 -8.14
C GLY A 61 -16.86 -0.07 -8.19
N GLU A 62 -17.31 0.41 -7.04
CA GLU A 62 -18.11 1.63 -6.91
C GLU A 62 -17.34 2.88 -7.34
N LEU A 63 -16.03 2.96 -6.97
CA LEU A 63 -15.16 4.04 -7.45
C LEU A 63 -15.11 4.07 -8.98
N GLY A 64 -14.99 2.89 -9.61
CA GLY A 64 -14.97 2.75 -11.06
C GLY A 64 -16.27 3.23 -11.71
N GLN A 65 -17.41 2.78 -11.20
CA GLN A 65 -18.74 3.18 -11.67
C GLN A 65 -18.98 4.69 -11.52
N PHE A 66 -18.65 5.24 -10.35
CA PHE A 66 -18.74 6.68 -10.10
C PHE A 66 -17.84 7.47 -11.04
N ALA A 67 -16.60 7.01 -11.26
CA ALA A 67 -15.65 7.65 -12.16
C ALA A 67 -16.16 7.65 -13.63
N ASP A 68 -16.84 6.60 -14.05
CA ASP A 68 -17.42 6.53 -15.38
C ASP A 68 -18.66 7.43 -15.53
N ALA A 69 -19.50 7.53 -14.52
CA ALA A 69 -20.65 8.43 -14.48
C ALA A 69 -20.22 9.91 -14.52
N MET A 70 -19.11 10.26 -13.89
CA MET A 70 -18.62 11.64 -13.80
C MET A 70 -17.83 12.13 -15.02
N LYS A 71 -17.67 11.33 -16.08
CA LYS A 71 -16.81 11.67 -17.24
C LYS A 71 -17.22 12.94 -17.99
N SER A 72 -18.51 13.29 -18.01
CA SER A 72 -19.06 14.49 -18.64
C SER A 72 -18.85 15.75 -17.81
N GLU A 73 -18.65 15.59 -16.50
CA GLU A 73 -18.54 16.70 -15.57
C GLU A 73 -17.19 17.41 -15.64
N ARG A 74 -17.13 18.65 -15.16
CA ARG A 74 -15.90 19.43 -15.09
C ARG A 74 -14.84 18.67 -14.27
N GLY A 75 -13.74 18.28 -14.90
CA GLY A 75 -12.68 17.49 -14.27
C GLY A 75 -12.92 15.98 -14.29
N GLY A 76 -14.11 15.49 -14.66
CA GLY A 76 -14.50 14.09 -14.61
C GLY A 76 -13.58 13.16 -15.44
N ARG A 77 -13.11 13.61 -16.61
CA ARG A 77 -12.13 12.84 -17.39
C ARG A 77 -10.78 12.66 -16.69
N ARG A 78 -10.35 13.65 -15.88
CA ARG A 78 -9.12 13.55 -15.08
C ARG A 78 -9.34 12.60 -13.92
N PHE A 79 -10.47 12.71 -13.26
CA PHE A 79 -10.88 11.81 -12.18
C PHE A 79 -10.94 10.36 -12.67
N ALA A 80 -11.67 10.07 -13.77
CA ALA A 80 -11.78 8.73 -14.34
C ALA A 80 -10.42 8.13 -14.73
N ARG A 81 -9.49 8.96 -15.26
CA ARG A 81 -8.12 8.50 -15.53
C ARG A 81 -7.33 8.20 -14.26
N ALA A 82 -7.58 8.91 -13.17
CA ALA A 82 -6.92 8.66 -11.89
C ALA A 82 -7.49 7.39 -11.24
N ALA A 83 -8.81 7.21 -11.23
CA ALA A 83 -9.47 6.01 -10.71
C ALA A 83 -8.97 4.72 -11.38
N LYS A 84 -8.78 4.73 -12.70
CA LYS A 84 -8.23 3.60 -13.45
C LYS A 84 -6.77 3.23 -13.12
N ARG A 85 -6.08 4.03 -12.32
CA ARG A 85 -4.69 3.76 -11.88
C ARG A 85 -4.61 3.15 -10.50
N VAL A 86 -5.74 3.02 -9.83
CA VAL A 86 -5.81 2.32 -8.55
C VAL A 86 -5.66 0.83 -8.85
N THR A 87 -4.55 0.25 -8.42
CA THR A 87 -4.14 -1.13 -8.71
C THR A 87 -4.68 -2.13 -7.69
N GLY A 88 -5.60 -1.71 -6.85
CA GLY A 88 -6.20 -2.52 -5.80
C GLY A 88 -6.38 -1.75 -4.51
N VAL A 89 -6.72 -2.43 -3.46
CA VAL A 89 -6.89 -1.89 -2.10
C VAL A 89 -5.52 -1.78 -1.44
N THR A 90 -5.30 -0.77 -0.62
CA THR A 90 -4.08 -0.63 0.19
C THR A 90 -4.44 -0.42 1.64
N ALA A 91 -3.57 -0.82 2.56
CA ALA A 91 -3.77 -0.68 4.00
C ALA A 91 -2.97 0.48 4.61
N SER A 92 -2.08 1.10 3.86
CA SER A 92 -1.23 2.18 4.38
C SER A 92 -0.76 3.16 3.29
N PRO A 93 -0.37 4.40 3.66
CA PRO A 93 0.29 5.34 2.76
C PRO A 93 1.55 4.77 2.11
N PHE A 94 2.30 3.96 2.85
CA PHE A 94 3.53 3.35 2.36
C PHE A 94 3.27 2.39 1.19
N GLU A 95 2.24 1.55 1.29
CA GLU A 95 1.84 0.67 0.17
C GLU A 95 1.43 1.47 -1.06
N VAL A 96 0.69 2.59 -0.88
CA VAL A 96 0.32 3.49 -1.99
C VAL A 96 1.57 4.07 -2.65
N GLN A 97 2.52 4.57 -1.85
CA GLN A 97 3.77 5.15 -2.36
C GLN A 97 4.55 4.12 -3.17
N ALA A 98 4.74 2.91 -2.63
CA ALA A 98 5.42 1.82 -3.31
C ALA A 98 4.69 1.41 -4.60
N SER A 99 3.38 1.21 -4.53
CA SER A 99 2.56 0.88 -5.69
C SER A 99 2.68 1.94 -6.79
N MET A 100 2.58 3.23 -6.44
CA MET A 100 2.71 4.32 -7.42
C MET A 100 4.11 4.41 -8.04
N LEU A 101 5.17 4.19 -7.25
CA LEU A 101 6.54 4.18 -7.78
C LEU A 101 6.76 3.05 -8.77
N PHE A 102 6.26 1.86 -8.49
CA PHE A 102 6.46 0.71 -9.36
C PHE A 102 5.52 0.70 -10.58
N SER A 103 4.22 0.99 -10.41
CA SER A 103 3.22 0.82 -11.47
C SER A 103 3.02 2.04 -12.37
N THR A 104 3.27 3.27 -11.88
CA THR A 104 3.08 4.46 -12.71
C THR A 104 4.01 4.44 -13.91
N GLN A 105 3.49 4.82 -15.08
CA GLN A 105 4.25 4.87 -16.33
C GLN A 105 5.52 5.73 -16.18
N ARG A 106 6.62 5.34 -16.82
CA ARG A 106 7.91 6.04 -16.77
C ARG A 106 7.83 7.51 -17.17
N CYS A 107 7.05 7.83 -18.20
CA CYS A 107 6.81 9.22 -18.62
C CYS A 107 6.05 10.07 -17.58
N LYS A 108 5.62 9.46 -16.47
CA LYS A 108 4.96 10.10 -15.32
C LYS A 108 5.73 9.86 -14.01
N GLY A 109 6.94 9.33 -14.10
CA GLY A 109 7.90 9.22 -13.02
C GLY A 109 8.01 7.86 -12.35
N GLY A 110 7.09 6.91 -12.59
CA GLY A 110 7.19 5.55 -12.05
C GLY A 110 8.15 4.65 -12.83
N GLU A 111 8.12 3.36 -12.55
CA GLU A 111 8.90 2.35 -13.27
C GLU A 111 8.12 1.73 -14.44
N GLY A 112 6.79 1.82 -14.41
CA GLY A 112 5.92 1.27 -15.45
C GLY A 112 5.84 -0.26 -15.41
N PHE A 113 6.12 -0.88 -14.27
CA PHE A 113 5.97 -2.33 -14.13
C PHE A 113 4.49 -2.70 -14.22
N SER A 114 4.19 -3.69 -15.04
CA SER A 114 2.84 -4.24 -15.22
C SER A 114 2.60 -5.44 -14.30
N GLY A 115 1.35 -5.89 -14.19
CA GLY A 115 1.00 -7.07 -13.42
C GLY A 115 1.03 -6.87 -11.91
N LEU A 116 1.04 -5.62 -11.42
CA LEU A 116 0.97 -5.29 -10.00
C LEU A 116 -0.48 -5.30 -9.51
N ALA A 117 -0.75 -6.08 -8.48
CA ALA A 117 -1.97 -6.04 -7.69
C ALA A 117 -1.63 -5.67 -6.24
N ASN A 118 -2.50 -4.89 -5.59
CA ASN A 118 -2.34 -4.52 -4.17
C ASN A 118 -3.28 -5.34 -3.30
N ASN A 119 -2.80 -5.71 -2.12
CA ASN A 119 -3.55 -6.42 -1.09
C ASN A 119 -4.26 -7.67 -1.64
N GLU A 120 -3.57 -8.39 -2.52
CA GLU A 120 -4.12 -9.57 -3.18
C GLU A 120 -4.31 -10.71 -2.19
N ARG A 121 -5.51 -11.30 -2.21
CA ARG A 121 -5.86 -12.40 -1.32
C ARG A 121 -5.28 -13.71 -1.85
N ILE A 122 -4.42 -14.35 -1.05
CA ILE A 122 -3.76 -15.62 -1.37
C ILE A 122 -4.36 -16.73 -0.50
N PRO A 123 -5.14 -17.67 -1.08
CA PRO A 123 -5.57 -18.87 -0.37
C PRO A 123 -4.36 -19.79 -0.15
N LEU A 124 -4.11 -20.20 1.09
CA LEU A 124 -2.96 -21.01 1.44
C LEU A 124 -3.22 -22.51 1.20
N SER A 125 -2.20 -23.22 0.69
CA SER A 125 -2.19 -24.67 0.55
C SER A 125 -2.27 -25.36 1.92
N ALA A 126 -2.61 -26.66 1.95
CA ALA A 126 -2.68 -27.39 3.20
C ALA A 126 -1.37 -27.41 3.99
N SER A 127 -0.22 -27.47 3.31
CA SER A 127 1.10 -27.39 3.92
C SER A 127 1.43 -25.99 4.46
N ALA A 128 1.11 -24.93 3.69
CA ALA A 128 1.29 -23.55 4.12
C ALA A 128 0.43 -23.18 5.34
N ARG A 129 -0.81 -23.70 5.40
CA ARG A 129 -1.69 -23.52 6.57
C ARG A 129 -1.11 -24.13 7.83
N ARG A 130 -0.41 -25.27 7.74
CA ARG A 130 0.25 -25.90 8.90
C ARG A 130 1.38 -25.01 9.45
N ILE A 131 2.06 -24.26 8.60
CA ILE A 131 3.13 -23.33 9.00
C ILE A 131 2.54 -22.07 9.62
N TYR A 132 1.59 -21.42 8.92
CA TYR A 132 1.10 -20.09 9.31
C TYR A 132 -0.11 -20.10 10.24
N GLY A 133 -0.83 -21.23 10.32
CA GLY A 133 -2.04 -21.37 11.16
C GLY A 133 -3.30 -20.70 10.60
N LYS A 134 -3.24 -20.05 9.43
CA LYS A 134 -4.38 -19.36 8.78
C LYS A 134 -4.68 -19.99 7.42
N SER A 135 -5.90 -19.79 6.93
CA SER A 135 -6.34 -20.32 5.63
C SER A 135 -5.98 -19.40 4.46
N THR A 136 -5.72 -18.13 4.74
CA THR A 136 -5.44 -17.10 3.74
C THR A 136 -4.46 -16.08 4.29
N CYS A 137 -3.73 -15.40 3.40
CA CYS A 137 -3.00 -14.19 3.68
C CYS A 137 -3.24 -13.15 2.56
N TYR A 138 -2.70 -11.95 2.74
CA TYR A 138 -2.80 -10.88 1.76
C TYR A 138 -1.39 -10.39 1.44
N ALA A 139 -1.08 -10.24 0.15
CA ALA A 139 0.18 -9.68 -0.32
C ALA A 139 0.03 -8.16 -0.47
N ASP A 140 0.87 -7.36 0.17
CA ASP A 140 0.80 -5.90 0.06
C ASP A 140 0.93 -5.47 -1.41
N LEU A 141 1.95 -5.97 -2.11
CA LEU A 141 2.12 -5.83 -3.54
C LEU A 141 2.47 -7.20 -4.14
N LEU A 142 1.64 -7.68 -5.06
CA LEU A 142 1.90 -8.90 -5.81
C LEU A 142 2.19 -8.55 -7.27
N PHE A 143 3.32 -9.01 -7.78
CA PHE A 143 3.65 -8.98 -9.20
C PHE A 143 3.42 -10.38 -9.79
N ASP A 144 2.50 -10.45 -10.74
CA ASP A 144 2.34 -11.62 -11.58
C ASP A 144 3.48 -11.65 -12.61
N VAL A 145 4.24 -12.75 -12.60
CA VAL A 145 5.43 -12.91 -13.45
C VAL A 145 5.09 -13.88 -14.57
N PRO A 146 5.16 -13.44 -15.84
CA PRO A 146 4.87 -14.30 -16.98
C PRO A 146 5.89 -15.45 -17.11
N ASN A 147 5.54 -16.46 -17.89
CA ASN A 147 6.41 -17.58 -18.27
C ASN A 147 6.78 -18.57 -17.15
N GLY A 148 5.93 -18.73 -16.14
CA GLY A 148 6.10 -19.75 -15.10
C GLY A 148 7.23 -19.45 -14.08
N ALA A 149 7.77 -18.23 -14.06
CA ALA A 149 8.64 -17.80 -12.99
C ALA A 149 7.84 -17.56 -11.70
N SER A 150 8.52 -17.64 -10.55
CA SER A 150 7.90 -17.42 -9.25
C SER A 150 7.32 -16.01 -9.12
N PRO A 151 6.02 -15.84 -8.82
CA PRO A 151 5.46 -14.53 -8.57
C PRO A 151 6.19 -13.82 -7.43
N LEU A 152 6.33 -12.50 -7.54
CA LEU A 152 7.01 -11.69 -6.54
C LEU A 152 6.00 -11.00 -5.63
N ILE A 153 6.13 -11.23 -4.33
CA ILE A 153 5.45 -10.48 -3.29
C ILE A 153 6.42 -9.46 -2.70
N VAL A 154 6.04 -8.19 -2.69
CA VAL A 154 6.77 -7.14 -1.99
C VAL A 154 5.96 -6.74 -0.76
N GLU A 155 6.53 -7.00 0.43
CA GLU A 155 5.92 -6.73 1.72
C GLU A 155 6.40 -5.39 2.26
N CYS A 156 5.49 -4.46 2.45
CA CYS A 156 5.75 -3.11 2.93
C CYS A 156 5.89 -3.09 4.45
N GLN A 157 7.12 -3.20 4.94
CA GLN A 157 7.42 -3.13 6.37
C GLN A 157 7.34 -1.69 6.86
N GLY A 158 6.16 -1.27 7.31
CA GLY A 158 5.95 -0.01 8.02
C GLY A 158 6.72 -0.02 9.36
N LYS A 159 6.87 1.15 9.98
CA LYS A 159 7.25 1.24 11.39
C LYS A 159 6.06 0.80 12.25
N VAL A 160 5.70 -0.46 12.20
CA VAL A 160 4.83 -1.00 13.24
C VAL A 160 5.68 -1.07 14.49
N VAL A 161 5.17 -0.57 15.59
CA VAL A 161 5.76 -0.77 16.92
C VAL A 161 5.65 -2.26 17.20
N HIS A 162 6.67 -3.01 16.78
CA HIS A 162 6.81 -4.43 17.10
C HIS A 162 7.32 -4.53 18.54
N ASP A 163 6.43 -4.33 19.49
CA ASP A 163 6.72 -4.64 20.88
C ASP A 163 6.40 -6.09 21.25
N ASP A 164 5.89 -6.90 20.29
CA ASP A 164 5.49 -8.27 20.54
C ASP A 164 6.32 -9.27 19.73
N TYR A 165 7.08 -10.11 20.46
CA TYR A 165 7.80 -11.29 19.95
C TYR A 165 6.88 -12.21 19.10
N ASP A 166 5.63 -12.36 19.49
CA ASP A 166 4.62 -13.15 18.78
C ASP A 166 4.31 -12.60 17.38
N SER A 167 4.37 -11.27 17.18
CA SER A 167 4.18 -10.66 15.87
C SER A 167 5.32 -11.00 14.91
N ALA A 168 6.57 -10.95 15.38
CA ALA A 168 7.74 -11.28 14.56
C ALA A 168 7.76 -12.77 14.13
N ILE A 169 7.34 -13.68 15.00
CA ILE A 169 7.18 -15.10 14.67
C ILE A 169 6.10 -15.26 13.61
N SER A 170 4.94 -14.63 13.79
CA SER A 170 3.84 -14.69 12.83
C SER A 170 4.23 -14.18 11.45
N ASP A 171 5.05 -13.13 11.35
CA ASP A 171 5.55 -12.59 10.09
C ASP A 171 6.56 -13.55 9.42
N SER A 172 7.39 -14.21 10.21
CA SER A 172 8.32 -15.24 9.73
C SER A 172 7.57 -16.46 9.19
N ASP A 173 6.56 -16.95 9.93
CA ASP A 173 5.73 -18.09 9.53
C ASP A 173 4.94 -17.78 8.25
N ARG A 174 4.41 -16.56 8.13
CA ARG A 174 3.74 -16.08 6.91
C ARG A 174 4.68 -16.09 5.72
N THR A 175 5.88 -15.56 5.88
CA THR A 175 6.90 -15.55 4.82
C THR A 175 7.27 -16.96 4.40
N THR A 176 7.51 -17.85 5.35
CA THR A 176 7.83 -19.26 5.09
C THR A 176 6.70 -19.98 4.37
N ALA A 177 5.45 -19.73 4.76
CA ALA A 177 4.28 -20.32 4.12
C ALA A 177 4.14 -19.88 2.66
N LEU A 178 4.38 -18.60 2.36
CA LEU A 178 4.36 -18.07 1.00
C LEU A 178 5.51 -18.65 0.14
N GLN A 179 6.72 -18.74 0.69
CA GLN A 179 7.86 -19.35 0.01
C GLN A 179 7.63 -20.83 -0.28
N GLN A 180 7.01 -21.56 0.65
CA GLN A 180 6.62 -22.96 0.44
C GLN A 180 5.64 -23.12 -0.73
N MET A 181 4.83 -22.09 -1.02
CA MET A 181 3.91 -22.06 -2.17
C MET A 181 4.58 -21.59 -3.47
N GLY A 182 5.88 -21.31 -3.47
CA GLY A 182 6.63 -20.90 -4.65
C GLY A 182 6.66 -19.39 -4.91
N PHE A 183 6.19 -18.57 -3.96
CA PHE A 183 6.35 -17.12 -4.07
C PHE A 183 7.76 -16.68 -3.68
N THR A 184 8.30 -15.71 -4.41
CA THR A 184 9.44 -14.93 -3.91
C THR A 184 8.90 -13.80 -3.04
N VAL A 185 9.37 -13.71 -1.79
CA VAL A 185 8.94 -12.66 -0.86
C VAL A 185 10.10 -11.69 -0.61
N MET A 186 9.89 -10.41 -0.86
CA MET A 186 10.87 -9.35 -0.68
C MET A 186 10.35 -8.30 0.30
N PRO A 187 10.97 -8.16 1.48
CA PRO A 187 10.64 -7.08 2.39
C PRO A 187 11.10 -5.73 1.83
N LEU A 188 10.26 -4.72 2.00
CA LEU A 188 10.51 -3.35 1.57
C LEU A 188 10.29 -2.40 2.75
N THR A 189 11.28 -1.56 3.04
CA THR A 189 11.18 -0.56 4.10
C THR A 189 10.92 0.83 3.53
N TYR A 190 10.30 1.71 4.33
CA TYR A 190 10.09 3.10 3.93
C TYR A 190 11.40 3.81 3.53
N ARG A 191 12.50 3.56 4.25
CA ARG A 191 13.82 4.12 3.94
C ARG A 191 14.28 3.72 2.52
N GLN A 192 14.00 2.50 2.10
CA GLN A 192 14.42 1.99 0.78
C GLN A 192 13.67 2.67 -0.37
N ILE A 193 12.44 3.16 -0.16
CA ILE A 193 11.72 3.87 -1.21
C ILE A 193 11.83 5.39 -1.10
N SER A 194 12.00 5.95 0.11
CA SER A 194 12.11 7.40 0.31
C SER A 194 13.46 7.96 -0.12
N ASP A 195 14.55 7.20 0.05
CA ASP A 195 15.87 7.54 -0.46
C ASP A 195 16.02 7.12 -1.93
N GLN A 196 16.53 8.04 -2.78
CA GLN A 196 16.63 7.82 -4.22
C GLN A 196 17.66 6.73 -4.56
N ALA A 197 18.82 6.72 -3.92
CA ALA A 197 19.88 5.77 -4.22
C ALA A 197 19.50 4.35 -3.78
N ASN A 198 18.85 4.23 -2.63
CA ASN A 198 18.30 2.96 -2.16
C ASN A 198 17.20 2.45 -3.10
N PHE A 199 16.30 3.34 -3.54
CA PHE A 199 15.25 2.97 -4.48
C PHE A 199 15.80 2.53 -5.84
N ASP A 200 16.89 3.13 -6.31
CA ASP A 200 17.57 2.72 -7.53
C ASP A 200 18.06 1.26 -7.47
N THR A 201 18.48 0.82 -6.30
CA THR A 201 18.85 -0.58 -6.06
C THR A 201 17.62 -1.49 -6.04
N VAL A 202 16.61 -1.11 -5.27
CA VAL A 202 15.36 -1.88 -5.12
C VAL A 202 14.66 -2.06 -6.46
N ARG A 203 14.48 -1.02 -7.25
CA ARG A 203 13.78 -1.11 -8.56
C ARG A 203 14.49 -2.04 -9.54
N ARG A 204 15.85 -2.12 -9.50
CA ARG A 204 16.61 -3.08 -10.31
C ARG A 204 16.42 -4.51 -9.82
N MET A 205 16.35 -4.71 -8.51
CA MET A 205 16.05 -6.02 -7.93
C MET A 205 14.66 -6.50 -8.33
N VAL A 206 13.64 -5.65 -8.20
CA VAL A 206 12.28 -5.94 -8.63
C VAL A 206 12.24 -6.24 -10.13
N ALA A 207 12.82 -5.37 -10.97
CA ALA A 207 12.87 -5.58 -12.43
C ALA A 207 13.46 -6.94 -12.80
N ARG A 208 14.58 -7.33 -12.15
CA ARG A 208 15.20 -8.64 -12.36
C ARG A 208 14.27 -9.77 -11.98
N GLN A 209 13.61 -9.66 -10.83
CA GLN A 209 12.74 -10.71 -10.31
C GLN A 209 11.50 -10.91 -11.19
N ILE A 210 10.92 -9.84 -11.73
CA ILE A 210 9.76 -9.91 -12.62
C ILE A 210 10.15 -10.13 -14.10
N GLY A 211 11.43 -10.36 -14.39
CA GLY A 211 11.90 -10.64 -15.76
C GLY A 211 11.89 -9.44 -16.71
N VAL A 212 11.85 -8.22 -16.20
CA VAL A 212 11.85 -6.99 -17.00
C VAL A 212 13.28 -6.47 -17.19
N ALA A 213 13.67 -6.25 -18.44
CA ALA A 213 14.97 -5.64 -18.75
C ALA A 213 14.97 -4.18 -18.23
N TYR A 214 15.81 -3.92 -17.24
CA TYR A 214 15.96 -2.59 -16.70
C TYR A 214 16.75 -1.68 -17.65
N ARG A 215 16.16 -0.53 -18.01
CA ARG A 215 16.87 0.53 -18.72
C ARG A 215 16.95 1.80 -17.86
N SER A 216 18.03 2.54 -17.96
CA SER A 216 18.18 3.84 -17.32
C SER A 216 17.09 4.83 -17.75
N LYS A 217 16.68 5.70 -16.87
CA LYS A 217 15.72 6.77 -17.17
C LYS A 217 16.39 7.88 -17.97
N SER A 218 15.68 8.40 -18.94
CA SER A 218 16.05 9.62 -19.67
C SER A 218 15.98 10.85 -18.75
N PRO A 219 16.63 11.99 -19.08
CA PRO A 219 16.52 13.21 -18.30
C PRO A 219 15.08 13.69 -18.09
N LYS A 220 14.19 13.45 -19.07
CA LYS A 220 12.76 13.76 -18.94
C LYS A 220 12.06 12.85 -17.92
N GLU A 221 12.33 11.55 -17.97
CA GLU A 221 11.78 10.59 -17.02
C GLU A 221 12.29 10.84 -15.60
N ILE A 222 13.54 11.26 -15.42
CA ILE A 222 14.11 11.66 -14.12
C ILE A 222 13.36 12.87 -13.56
N ARG A 223 13.10 13.91 -14.36
CA ARG A 223 12.29 15.06 -13.91
C ARG A 223 10.89 14.64 -13.48
N CYS A 224 10.24 13.78 -14.28
CA CYS A 224 8.93 13.25 -13.91
C CYS A 224 8.97 12.42 -12.61
N GLU A 225 10.06 11.69 -12.36
CA GLU A 225 10.25 10.94 -11.11
C GLU A 225 10.39 11.88 -9.91
N ILE A 226 11.17 12.95 -10.04
CA ILE A 226 11.29 13.97 -8.99
C ILE A 226 9.91 14.57 -8.66
N ASP A 227 9.12 14.91 -9.68
CA ASP A 227 7.78 15.46 -9.49
C ASP A 227 6.82 14.43 -8.87
N LEU A 228 6.85 13.17 -9.30
CA LEU A 228 6.07 12.11 -8.68
C LEU A 228 6.44 11.96 -7.20
N ARG A 229 7.73 11.87 -6.90
CA ARG A 229 8.22 11.70 -5.52
C ARG A 229 7.82 12.85 -4.62
N ARG A 230 7.91 14.11 -5.09
CA ARG A 230 7.41 15.28 -4.33
C ARG A 230 5.92 15.18 -3.99
N ASN A 231 5.13 14.58 -4.85
CA ASN A 231 3.69 14.45 -4.65
C ASN A 231 3.29 13.25 -3.78
N ILE A 232 4.11 12.21 -3.69
CA ILE A 232 3.76 11.00 -2.92
C ILE A 232 4.44 10.93 -1.56
N PHE A 233 5.61 11.57 -1.37
CA PHE A 233 6.32 11.65 -0.08
C PHE A 233 5.98 12.94 0.68
N ILE A 234 4.70 13.30 0.69
CA ILE A 234 4.19 14.40 1.48
C ILE A 234 3.89 13.94 2.91
N ASP A 235 3.80 14.87 3.82
CA ASP A 235 3.29 14.61 5.16
C ASP A 235 1.78 14.37 5.10
N TRP A 236 1.36 13.14 5.28
CA TRP A 236 -0.04 12.72 5.23
C TRP A 236 -0.90 13.35 6.32
N THR A 237 -0.30 13.81 7.41
CA THR A 237 -1.01 14.51 8.50
C THR A 237 -1.44 15.91 8.09
N THR A 238 -0.90 16.45 7.00
CA THR A 238 -1.22 17.79 6.47
C THR A 238 -2.26 17.76 5.35
N LEU A 239 -2.68 16.58 4.90
CA LEU A 239 -3.71 16.45 3.87
C LEU A 239 -5.07 16.90 4.41
N GLY A 240 -5.68 17.87 3.71
CA GLY A 240 -7.01 18.40 4.09
C GLY A 240 -6.99 19.72 4.86
N ARG A 241 -5.82 20.38 4.93
CA ARG A 241 -5.71 21.77 5.42
C ARG A 241 -5.84 22.76 4.28
#